data_acd04db65f91e826dfbbe62560b0ee82
#
_entry.id   acd04db65f91e826dfbbe62560b0ee82
#
_cell.length_a   1.000
_cell.length_b   1.000
_cell.length_c   1.000
_cell.angle_alpha   90.00
_cell.angle_beta   90.00
_cell.angle_gamma   90.00
#
_symmetry.space_group_name_H-M   'P 1'
#
loop_
_entity.id
_entity.type
_entity.pdbx_description
1 polymer ?
#
loop_
_entity_poly.entity_id
_entity_poly.type
_entity_poly.pdbx_seq_one_letter_code
_entity_poly.pdbx_strand_id
1 'polypeptide(L)'
;MRSLFSYAAGAVLVLGCALPAAAQDPAAKENIIRQKALRQQKLKELKAKQQKMIPLPAPAVERFLQMSPADQERALSRLAPERRQQVEERLRKLQQLPPDQMQRLQDVYPAFQSLRPVRQQAVRAEIQELRQTRPAFRKERLNNNAREFSPEEMDILRRVAGIPE
;
A
#
# COMPACT_ATOMS: atom_id res chain seq x y z
N MET A 1 -64.93 14.54 -15.85
CA MET A 1 -65.13 14.34 -14.40
C MET A 1 -64.13 15.17 -13.64
N ARG A 2 -64.61 16.18 -12.95
CA ARG A 2 -63.84 17.20 -12.24
C ARG A 2 -63.49 16.68 -10.84
N SER A 3 -62.24 16.75 -10.45
CA SER A 3 -61.79 16.48 -9.09
C SER A 3 -61.12 17.71 -8.50
N LEU A 4 -61.74 18.28 -7.51
CA LEU A 4 -61.40 19.50 -6.79
C LEU A 4 -60.25 19.18 -5.80
N PHE A 5 -59.13 19.89 -5.89
CA PHE A 5 -58.12 19.89 -4.84
C PHE A 5 -58.38 21.02 -3.85
N SER A 6 -58.72 20.63 -2.64
CA SER A 6 -58.85 21.53 -1.50
C SER A 6 -57.46 21.96 -0.99
N TYR A 7 -57.22 23.26 -0.99
CA TYR A 7 -56.06 23.88 -0.31
C TYR A 7 -56.42 24.04 1.19
N ALA A 8 -55.67 23.32 2.02
CA ALA A 8 -55.64 23.55 3.46
C ALA A 8 -54.43 24.45 3.79
N ALA A 9 -54.72 25.67 4.18
CA ALA A 9 -53.73 26.63 4.68
C ALA A 9 -53.34 26.23 6.11
N GLY A 10 -52.10 25.69 6.25
CA GLY A 10 -51.49 25.41 7.54
C GLY A 10 -50.66 26.60 8.01
N ALA A 11 -51.06 27.27 9.05
CA ALA A 11 -50.31 28.33 9.70
C ALA A 11 -49.09 27.76 10.39
N VAL A 12 -47.91 28.11 9.89
CA VAL A 12 -46.62 27.77 10.52
C VAL A 12 -46.34 28.76 11.63
N LEU A 13 -46.57 28.35 12.87
CA LEU A 13 -46.12 29.03 14.08
C LEU A 13 -44.59 28.92 14.17
N VAL A 14 -43.88 29.98 13.81
CA VAL A 14 -42.44 30.10 14.03
C VAL A 14 -42.18 30.37 15.52
N LEU A 15 -42.00 29.30 16.27
CA LEU A 15 -41.47 29.37 17.63
C LEU A 15 -39.94 29.67 17.49
N GLY A 16 -39.62 30.94 17.70
CA GLY A 16 -38.23 31.40 17.81
C GLY A 16 -37.57 30.80 19.06
N CYS A 17 -36.98 29.63 18.93
CA CYS A 17 -36.04 29.14 19.92
C CYS A 17 -34.77 30.00 19.84
N ALA A 18 -34.67 31.00 20.73
CA ALA A 18 -33.46 31.67 21.06
C ALA A 18 -32.46 30.61 21.60
N LEU A 19 -31.59 30.11 20.77
CA LEU A 19 -30.47 29.29 21.20
C LEU A 19 -29.59 30.17 22.12
N PRO A 20 -29.33 29.76 23.38
CA PRO A 20 -28.38 30.44 24.20
C PRO A 20 -27.04 30.44 23.44
N ALA A 21 -26.49 31.62 23.22
CA ALA A 21 -25.09 31.77 22.79
C ALA A 21 -24.22 31.16 23.90
N ALA A 22 -24.05 29.84 23.85
CA ALA A 22 -23.11 29.15 24.73
C ALA A 22 -21.77 29.82 24.51
N ALA A 23 -21.30 30.55 25.49
CA ALA A 23 -19.96 31.10 25.54
C ALA A 23 -19.03 29.96 25.21
N GLN A 24 -18.44 30.02 24.02
CA GLN A 24 -17.55 28.95 23.52
C GLN A 24 -16.30 29.02 24.37
N ASP A 25 -16.24 28.17 25.39
CA ASP A 25 -15.12 28.05 26.31
C ASP A 25 -13.82 27.90 25.51
N PRO A 26 -12.87 28.84 25.59
CA PRO A 26 -11.62 28.77 24.83
C PRO A 26 -10.84 27.47 25.12
N ALA A 27 -10.97 26.92 26.32
CA ALA A 27 -10.40 25.65 26.73
C ALA A 27 -11.00 24.46 25.92
N ALA A 28 -12.28 24.49 25.60
CA ALA A 28 -12.92 23.47 24.79
C ALA A 28 -12.41 23.47 23.34
N LYS A 29 -12.18 24.66 22.77
CA LYS A 29 -11.60 24.81 21.42
C LYS A 29 -10.15 24.29 21.36
N GLU A 30 -9.35 24.61 22.38
CA GLU A 30 -7.96 24.16 22.46
C GLU A 30 -7.88 22.62 22.59
N ASN A 31 -8.73 22.01 23.37
CA ASN A 31 -8.82 20.57 23.50
C ASN A 31 -9.20 19.87 22.17
N ILE A 32 -10.13 20.45 21.41
CA ILE A 32 -10.52 19.94 20.09
C ILE A 32 -9.34 20.04 19.11
N ILE A 33 -8.60 21.12 19.12
CA ILE A 33 -7.41 21.31 18.27
C ILE A 33 -6.33 20.30 18.64
N ARG A 34 -6.05 20.10 19.93
CA ARG A 34 -5.09 19.09 20.41
C ARG A 34 -5.49 17.68 20.03
N GLN A 35 -6.77 17.32 20.17
CA GLN A 35 -7.27 16.02 19.74
C GLN A 35 -7.16 15.81 18.23
N LYS A 36 -7.46 16.82 17.43
CA LYS A 36 -7.27 16.74 15.96
C LYS A 36 -5.81 16.56 15.58
N ALA A 37 -4.89 17.30 16.21
CA ALA A 37 -3.46 17.16 16.00
C ALA A 37 -2.96 15.75 16.37
N LEU A 38 -3.38 15.22 17.52
CA LEU A 38 -3.03 13.88 17.97
C LEU A 38 -3.58 12.78 17.04
N ARG A 39 -4.80 12.94 16.55
CA ARG A 39 -5.40 12.03 15.55
C ARG A 39 -4.63 12.09 14.22
N GLN A 40 -4.23 13.27 13.77
CA GLN A 40 -3.42 13.43 12.57
C GLN A 40 -2.03 12.80 12.71
N GLN A 41 -1.38 12.95 13.86
CA GLN A 41 -0.11 12.28 14.15
C GLN A 41 -0.26 10.77 14.15
N LYS A 42 -1.25 10.22 14.86
CA LYS A 42 -1.56 8.78 14.82
C LYS A 42 -1.87 8.28 13.42
N LEU A 43 -2.58 9.06 12.62
CA LEU A 43 -2.88 8.72 11.23
C LEU A 43 -1.62 8.73 10.34
N LYS A 44 -0.70 9.66 10.58
CA LYS A 44 0.62 9.70 9.91
C LYS A 44 1.48 8.51 10.33
N GLU A 45 1.52 8.18 11.62
CA GLU A 45 2.22 7.00 12.13
C GLU A 45 1.63 5.69 11.61
N LEU A 46 0.29 5.57 11.56
CA LEU A 46 -0.39 4.42 10.96
C LEU A 46 -0.10 4.29 9.47
N LYS A 47 -0.07 5.42 8.74
CA LYS A 47 0.32 5.43 7.32
C LYS A 47 1.80 5.12 7.12
N ALA A 48 2.68 5.53 8.03
CA ALA A 48 4.10 5.18 8.01
C ALA A 48 4.32 3.71 8.38
N LYS A 49 3.54 3.18 9.33
CA LYS A 49 3.49 1.76 9.70
C LYS A 49 2.74 0.88 8.69
N GLN A 50 1.98 1.45 7.73
CA GLN A 50 1.52 0.73 6.56
C GLN A 50 2.77 0.32 5.78
N GLN A 51 3.21 -0.89 6.05
CA GLN A 51 4.45 -1.44 5.51
C GLN A 51 4.37 -1.35 4.00
N LYS A 52 5.24 -0.53 3.42
CA LYS A 52 5.37 -0.44 1.97
C LYS A 52 5.71 -1.82 1.44
N MET A 53 5.06 -2.22 0.36
CA MET A 53 5.38 -3.48 -0.31
C MET A 53 6.85 -3.49 -0.73
N ILE A 54 7.50 -4.63 -0.53
CA ILE A 54 8.89 -4.82 -0.95
C ILE A 54 8.90 -5.04 -2.47
N PRO A 55 9.71 -4.31 -3.23
CA PRO A 55 9.89 -4.58 -4.65
C PRO A 55 10.72 -5.85 -4.83
N LEU A 56 10.13 -6.94 -5.31
CA LEU A 56 10.94 -8.07 -5.79
C LEU A 56 11.74 -7.63 -7.03
N PRO A 57 13.02 -8.00 -7.12
CA PRO A 57 13.82 -7.70 -8.28
C PRO A 57 13.19 -8.29 -9.55
N ALA A 58 13.25 -7.53 -10.65
CA ALA A 58 12.88 -8.08 -11.95
C ALA A 58 13.91 -9.16 -12.36
N PRO A 59 13.56 -10.20 -13.13
CA PRO A 59 14.47 -11.28 -13.51
C PRO A 59 15.78 -10.82 -14.12
N ALA A 60 15.76 -9.72 -14.87
CA ALA A 60 16.96 -9.13 -15.44
C ALA A 60 17.88 -8.51 -14.37
N VAL A 61 17.31 -7.83 -13.38
CA VAL A 61 18.07 -7.24 -12.26
C VAL A 61 18.59 -8.33 -11.34
N GLU A 62 17.82 -9.39 -11.16
CA GLU A 62 18.20 -10.57 -10.40
C GLU A 62 19.47 -11.25 -10.94
N ARG A 63 19.50 -11.54 -12.24
CA ARG A 63 20.70 -12.07 -12.90
C ARG A 63 21.89 -11.13 -12.76
N PHE A 64 21.65 -9.84 -12.88
CA PHE A 64 22.67 -8.81 -12.74
C PHE A 64 23.28 -8.80 -11.33
N LEU A 65 22.48 -8.92 -10.27
CA LEU A 65 22.96 -8.97 -8.88
C LEU A 65 23.80 -10.22 -8.57
N GLN A 66 23.62 -11.29 -9.35
CA GLN A 66 24.42 -12.53 -9.22
C GLN A 66 25.75 -12.51 -9.97
N MET A 67 25.96 -11.50 -10.84
CA MET A 67 27.19 -11.36 -11.61
C MET A 67 28.32 -10.75 -10.77
N SER A 68 29.58 -11.05 -11.15
CA SER A 68 30.72 -10.32 -10.59
C SER A 68 30.68 -8.83 -10.96
N PRO A 69 31.31 -7.93 -10.18
CA PRO A 69 31.34 -6.50 -10.51
C PRO A 69 31.84 -6.20 -11.93
N ALA A 70 32.85 -6.94 -12.38
CA ALA A 70 33.41 -6.81 -13.72
C ALA A 70 32.40 -7.25 -14.80
N ASP A 71 31.62 -8.30 -14.55
CA ASP A 71 30.61 -8.78 -15.49
C ASP A 71 29.38 -7.86 -15.50
N GLN A 72 29.06 -7.26 -14.35
CA GLN A 72 28.01 -6.24 -14.25
C GLN A 72 28.33 -5.03 -15.14
N GLU A 73 29.55 -4.53 -15.08
CA GLU A 73 29.98 -3.40 -15.90
C GLU A 73 29.98 -3.74 -17.39
N ARG A 74 30.48 -4.94 -17.76
CA ARG A 74 30.40 -5.45 -19.14
C ARG A 74 28.96 -5.64 -19.62
N ALA A 75 28.07 -6.13 -18.74
CA ALA A 75 26.64 -6.28 -19.07
C ALA A 75 25.98 -4.92 -19.30
N LEU A 76 26.25 -3.94 -18.44
CA LEU A 76 25.74 -2.57 -18.60
C LEU A 76 26.24 -1.88 -19.87
N SER A 77 27.52 -2.07 -20.23
CA SER A 77 28.09 -1.45 -21.42
C SER A 77 27.52 -1.98 -22.73
N ARG A 78 26.98 -3.21 -22.73
CA ARG A 78 26.33 -3.85 -23.89
C ARG A 78 24.86 -3.48 -24.05
N LEU A 79 24.24 -2.83 -23.04
CA LEU A 79 22.84 -2.41 -23.11
C LEU A 79 22.71 -1.11 -23.90
N ALA A 80 21.59 -1.00 -24.64
CA ALA A 80 21.19 0.29 -25.20
C ALA A 80 21.04 1.34 -24.09
N PRO A 81 21.36 2.62 -24.35
CA PRO A 81 21.40 3.67 -23.32
C PRO A 81 20.12 3.74 -22.44
N GLU A 82 18.98 3.63 -23.09
CA GLU A 82 17.68 3.67 -22.40
C GLU A 82 17.49 2.48 -21.43
N ARG A 83 17.86 1.26 -21.86
CA ARG A 83 17.79 0.06 -21.02
C ARG A 83 18.79 0.11 -19.89
N ARG A 84 19.99 0.62 -20.14
CA ARG A 84 21.00 0.84 -19.12
C ARG A 84 20.49 1.76 -18.02
N GLN A 85 19.91 2.90 -18.37
CA GLN A 85 19.32 3.83 -17.41
C GLN A 85 18.20 3.16 -16.57
N GLN A 86 17.34 2.36 -17.19
CA GLN A 86 16.30 1.64 -16.48
C GLN A 86 16.84 0.62 -15.47
N VAL A 87 17.91 -0.08 -15.82
CA VAL A 87 18.55 -1.04 -14.90
C VAL A 87 19.24 -0.31 -13.76
N GLU A 88 20.00 0.74 -14.05
CA GLU A 88 20.67 1.57 -13.04
C GLU A 88 19.66 2.21 -12.07
N GLU A 89 18.55 2.73 -12.57
CA GLU A 89 17.49 3.29 -11.73
C GLU A 89 16.86 2.22 -10.81
N ARG A 90 16.63 1.01 -11.30
CA ARG A 90 16.11 -0.09 -10.48
C ARG A 90 17.09 -0.54 -9.42
N LEU A 91 18.38 -0.61 -9.74
CA LEU A 91 19.44 -0.90 -8.77
C LEU A 91 19.50 0.17 -7.68
N ARG A 92 19.46 1.44 -8.08
CA ARG A 92 19.43 2.56 -7.13
C ARG A 92 18.21 2.48 -6.20
N LYS A 93 17.03 2.16 -6.73
CA LYS A 93 15.83 1.96 -5.92
C LYS A 93 15.97 0.82 -4.92
N LEU A 94 16.64 -0.27 -5.29
CA LEU A 94 16.92 -1.37 -4.36
C LEU A 94 17.92 -0.96 -3.27
N GLN A 95 18.98 -0.22 -3.62
CA GLN A 95 19.98 0.28 -2.67
C GLN A 95 19.42 1.32 -1.71
N GLN A 96 18.36 2.05 -2.11
CA GLN A 96 17.68 3.05 -1.30
C GLN A 96 16.55 2.48 -0.43
N LEU A 97 16.36 1.16 -0.42
CA LEU A 97 15.36 0.55 0.46
C LEU A 97 15.72 0.79 1.94
N PRO A 98 14.72 1.09 2.79
CA PRO A 98 14.92 1.12 4.23
C PRO A 98 15.48 -0.21 4.73
N PRO A 99 16.30 -0.21 5.80
CA PRO A 99 16.96 -1.40 6.32
C PRO A 99 15.99 -2.55 6.62
N ASP A 100 14.82 -2.24 7.18
CA ASP A 100 13.76 -3.21 7.48
C ASP A 100 13.16 -3.86 6.22
N GLN A 101 13.06 -3.12 5.13
CA GLN A 101 12.60 -3.67 3.85
C GLN A 101 13.70 -4.49 3.16
N MET A 102 14.95 -4.06 3.28
CA MET A 102 16.09 -4.80 2.76
C MET A 102 16.23 -6.15 3.47
N GLN A 103 16.12 -6.16 4.79
CA GLN A 103 16.16 -7.41 5.57
C GLN A 103 15.04 -8.36 5.16
N ARG A 104 13.79 -7.89 5.10
CA ARG A 104 12.66 -8.70 4.63
C ARG A 104 12.85 -9.22 3.20
N LEU A 105 13.46 -8.43 2.32
CA LEU A 105 13.78 -8.88 0.97
C LEU A 105 14.81 -10.01 1.01
N GLN A 106 15.85 -9.90 1.82
CA GLN A 106 16.85 -10.94 2.00
C GLN A 106 16.25 -12.23 2.56
N ASP A 107 15.31 -12.14 3.48
CA ASP A 107 14.64 -13.29 4.07
C ASP A 107 13.70 -14.01 3.07
N VAL A 108 13.00 -13.24 2.23
CA VAL A 108 11.99 -13.79 1.31
C VAL A 108 12.62 -14.28 0.00
N TYR A 109 13.71 -13.65 -0.43
CA TYR A 109 14.26 -13.86 -1.75
C TYR A 109 14.76 -15.29 -2.01
N PRO A 110 15.47 -15.98 -1.08
CA PRO A 110 15.86 -17.37 -1.26
C PRO A 110 14.68 -18.32 -1.43
N ALA A 111 13.63 -18.15 -0.59
CA ALA A 111 12.41 -18.93 -0.70
C ALA A 111 11.71 -18.70 -2.04
N PHE A 112 11.66 -17.47 -2.51
CA PHE A 112 11.12 -17.16 -3.83
C PHE A 112 11.94 -17.79 -4.97
N GLN A 113 13.26 -17.79 -4.87
CA GLN A 113 14.15 -18.40 -5.88
C GLN A 113 14.02 -19.92 -5.96
N SER A 114 13.73 -20.59 -4.85
CA SER A 114 13.53 -22.05 -4.80
C SER A 114 12.26 -22.51 -5.52
N LEU A 115 11.30 -21.60 -5.78
CA LEU A 115 10.09 -21.92 -6.51
C LEU A 115 10.38 -22.27 -7.98
N ARG A 116 9.59 -23.19 -8.53
CA ARG A 116 9.63 -23.48 -9.97
C ARG A 116 9.31 -22.21 -10.80
N PRO A 117 9.91 -22.02 -11.99
CA PRO A 117 9.75 -20.80 -12.79
C PRO A 117 8.29 -20.40 -13.04
N VAL A 118 7.41 -21.38 -13.29
CA VAL A 118 5.97 -21.14 -13.47
C VAL A 118 5.33 -20.56 -12.20
N ARG A 119 5.73 -21.07 -11.02
CA ARG A 119 5.22 -20.59 -9.73
C ARG A 119 5.77 -19.22 -9.38
N GLN A 120 7.04 -18.95 -9.70
CA GLN A 120 7.61 -17.60 -9.57
C GLN A 120 6.81 -16.57 -10.39
N GLN A 121 6.38 -16.93 -11.60
CA GLN A 121 5.54 -16.06 -12.44
C GLN A 121 4.18 -15.82 -11.79
N ALA A 122 3.52 -16.87 -11.26
CA ALA A 122 2.25 -16.75 -10.56
C ALA A 122 2.35 -15.84 -9.32
N VAL A 123 3.38 -16.03 -8.49
CA VAL A 123 3.65 -15.19 -7.32
C VAL A 123 3.92 -13.74 -7.74
N ARG A 124 4.70 -13.52 -8.82
CA ARG A 124 4.94 -12.15 -9.35
C ARG A 124 3.66 -11.49 -9.85
N ALA A 125 2.78 -12.24 -10.52
CA ALA A 125 1.49 -11.74 -10.99
C ALA A 125 0.61 -11.30 -9.80
N GLU A 126 0.49 -12.12 -8.77
CA GLU A 126 -0.29 -11.77 -7.58
C GLU A 126 0.31 -10.57 -6.83
N ILE A 127 1.63 -10.46 -6.73
CA ILE A 127 2.28 -9.27 -6.17
C ILE A 127 1.93 -8.01 -6.97
N GLN A 128 1.85 -8.10 -8.29
CA GLN A 128 1.43 -6.98 -9.14
C GLN A 128 -0.01 -6.55 -8.84
N GLU A 129 -0.89 -7.50 -8.69
CA GLU A 129 -2.29 -7.27 -8.32
C GLU A 129 -2.43 -6.68 -6.90
N LEU A 130 -1.65 -7.19 -5.94
CA LEU A 130 -1.60 -6.64 -4.59
C LEU A 130 -1.11 -5.19 -4.55
N ARG A 131 -0.21 -4.79 -5.48
CA ARG A 131 0.23 -3.39 -5.62
C ARG A 131 -0.90 -2.47 -6.06
N GLN A 132 -1.79 -2.95 -6.92
CA GLN A 132 -2.96 -2.21 -7.39
C GLN A 132 -4.07 -2.19 -6.34
N THR A 133 -4.09 -3.19 -5.44
CA THR A 133 -5.08 -3.29 -4.37
C THR A 133 -4.78 -2.31 -3.25
N ARG A 134 -5.81 -1.61 -2.76
CA ARG A 134 -5.70 -0.71 -1.60
C ARG A 134 -5.16 -1.49 -0.38
N PRO A 135 -4.25 -0.93 0.42
CA PRO A 135 -3.60 -1.65 1.53
C PRO A 135 -4.58 -2.35 2.49
N ALA A 136 -5.73 -1.72 2.77
CA ALA A 136 -6.74 -2.27 3.66
C ALA A 136 -7.36 -3.60 3.16
N PHE A 137 -7.39 -3.83 1.84
CA PHE A 137 -8.01 -5.00 1.22
C PHE A 137 -7.02 -6.09 0.80
N ARG A 138 -5.71 -5.86 0.96
CA ARG A 138 -4.68 -6.84 0.56
C ARG A 138 -4.78 -8.15 1.33
N LYS A 139 -5.05 -8.09 2.63
CA LYS A 139 -5.22 -9.28 3.48
C LYS A 139 -6.41 -10.12 3.02
N GLU A 140 -7.54 -9.46 2.77
CA GLU A 140 -8.75 -10.12 2.28
C GLU A 140 -8.53 -10.77 0.91
N ARG A 141 -7.90 -10.05 -0.03
CA ARG A 141 -7.53 -10.61 -1.34
C ARG A 141 -6.67 -11.86 -1.22
N LEU A 142 -5.62 -11.83 -0.40
CA LEU A 142 -4.76 -12.99 -0.19
C LEU A 142 -5.52 -14.16 0.42
N ASN A 143 -6.43 -13.92 1.36
CA ASN A 143 -7.25 -14.97 1.93
C ASN A 143 -8.20 -15.61 0.90
N ASN A 144 -8.76 -14.81 0.01
CA ASN A 144 -9.64 -15.29 -1.06
C ASN A 144 -8.88 -16.17 -2.07
N ASN A 145 -7.61 -15.82 -2.35
CA ASN A 145 -6.76 -16.55 -3.29
C ASN A 145 -5.91 -17.65 -2.61
N ALA A 146 -6.10 -17.89 -1.31
CA ALA A 146 -5.27 -18.83 -0.53
C ALA A 146 -5.27 -20.28 -1.09
N ARG A 147 -6.30 -20.67 -1.84
CA ARG A 147 -6.38 -22.00 -2.46
C ARG A 147 -5.50 -22.17 -3.69
N GLU A 148 -5.06 -21.07 -4.31
CA GLU A 148 -4.27 -21.08 -5.53
C GLU A 148 -2.76 -21.18 -5.25
N PHE A 149 -2.36 -20.91 -4.01
CA PHE A 149 -0.98 -20.82 -3.58
C PHE A 149 -0.66 -21.82 -2.47
N SER A 150 0.56 -22.36 -2.49
CA SER A 150 1.05 -23.20 -1.40
C SER A 150 1.27 -22.36 -0.12
N PRO A 151 1.37 -23.01 1.07
CA PRO A 151 1.68 -22.29 2.30
C PRO A 151 2.97 -21.46 2.23
N GLU A 152 4.00 -21.98 1.56
CA GLU A 152 5.27 -21.28 1.34
C GLU A 152 5.10 -20.05 0.44
N GLU A 153 4.34 -20.17 -0.64
CA GLU A 153 4.03 -19.06 -1.54
C GLU A 153 3.18 -17.99 -0.85
N MET A 154 2.25 -18.41 -0.01
CA MET A 154 1.44 -17.50 0.81
C MET A 154 2.30 -16.74 1.82
N ASP A 155 3.30 -17.37 2.42
CA ASP A 155 4.25 -16.70 3.31
C ASP A 155 5.06 -15.64 2.55
N ILE A 156 5.59 -16.00 1.37
CA ILE A 156 6.28 -15.06 0.48
C ILE A 156 5.38 -13.85 0.16
N LEU A 157 4.13 -14.10 -0.25
CA LEU A 157 3.17 -13.06 -0.60
C LEU A 157 2.85 -12.13 0.59
N ARG A 158 2.65 -12.68 1.79
CA ARG A 158 2.39 -11.90 3.02
C ARG A 158 3.58 -11.02 3.37
N ARG A 159 4.79 -11.58 3.40
CA ARG A 159 6.02 -10.84 3.73
C ARG A 159 6.30 -9.74 2.71
N VAL A 160 6.13 -10.01 1.41
CA VAL A 160 6.28 -9.01 0.35
C VAL A 160 5.23 -7.91 0.46
N ALA A 161 3.99 -8.26 0.74
CA ALA A 161 2.90 -7.31 0.91
C ALA A 161 2.97 -6.53 2.24
N GLY A 162 3.83 -6.95 3.18
CA GLY A 162 3.94 -6.37 4.51
C GLY A 162 2.70 -6.62 5.37
N ILE A 163 2.06 -7.77 5.18
CA ILE A 163 0.89 -8.18 5.96
C ILE A 163 1.39 -9.01 7.14
N PRO A 164 1.13 -8.61 8.39
CA PRO A 164 1.49 -9.42 9.55
C PRO A 164 0.69 -10.74 9.55
N GLU A 165 1.28 -11.77 10.16
CA GLU A 165 0.65 -13.07 10.40
C GLU A 165 -0.63 -12.96 11.21
#